data_4f3fd88dbd29ce6dd214f15beee47a81
#
_entry.id   4f3fd88dbd29ce6dd214f15beee47a81
#
_cell.length_a   1.000
_cell.length_b   1.000
_cell.length_c   1.000
_cell.angle_alpha   90.00
_cell.angle_beta   90.00
_cell.angle_gamma   90.00
#
_symmetry.space_group_name_H-M   'P 1'
#
loop_
_entity.id
_entity.type
_entity.pdbx_description
1 polymer ?
#
loop_
_entity_poly.entity_id
_entity_poly.type
_entity_poly.pdbx_seq_one_letter_code
_entity_poly.pdbx_strand_id
1 'polypeptide(L)'
;ERPLWQVDALDFNQNAVALAQENAANLGFNANIYQSNWFSQVAVNKQFTIIVSNPPYIDKADPHLGEGDVTHEPLSALVADNKGMSDFIIIATQAKDFLANNGMLYFEHGYNQGQPVRELLSSLGYQNIETVLDYNGHERVTFGQR
;
A
#
# COMPACT_ATOMS: atom_id res chain seq x y z
N GLU A 1 10.43 14.79 8.73
CA GLU A 1 9.67 15.72 9.56
C GLU A 1 9.08 15.06 10.83
N ARG A 2 9.31 13.76 11.01
CA ARG A 2 8.91 12.99 12.19
C ARG A 2 10.12 12.18 12.70
N PRO A 3 11.16 12.81 13.24
CA PRO A 3 12.46 12.19 13.50
C PRO A 3 12.44 11.07 14.55
N LEU A 4 11.36 10.96 15.32
CA LEU A 4 11.18 9.90 16.32
C LEU A 4 10.40 8.68 15.80
N TRP A 5 9.92 8.72 14.58
CA TRP A 5 9.22 7.58 14.01
C TRP A 5 10.19 6.49 13.60
N GLN A 6 9.84 5.26 13.93
CA GLN A 6 10.50 4.08 13.38
C GLN A 6 9.74 3.70 12.10
N VAL A 7 10.45 3.73 10.97
CA VAL A 7 9.87 3.49 9.66
C VAL A 7 10.47 2.21 9.08
N ASP A 8 9.59 1.31 8.68
CA ASP A 8 9.94 0.19 7.81
C ASP A 8 9.36 0.48 6.43
N ALA A 9 10.14 0.25 5.38
CA ALA A 9 9.69 0.29 4.01
C ALA A 9 10.09 -1.00 3.31
N LEU A 10 9.22 -1.51 2.47
CA LEU A 10 9.47 -2.77 1.78
C LEU A 10 8.97 -2.69 0.34
N ASP A 11 9.66 -3.40 -0.53
CA ASP A 11 9.27 -3.57 -1.92
C ASP A 11 9.58 -5.00 -2.36
N PHE A 12 8.82 -5.50 -3.32
CA PHE A 12 9.08 -6.80 -3.94
C PHE A 12 10.32 -6.78 -4.83
N ASN A 13 10.60 -5.65 -5.49
CA ASN A 13 11.70 -5.48 -6.42
C ASN A 13 12.99 -5.06 -5.70
N GLN A 14 14.02 -5.91 -5.77
CA GLN A 14 15.31 -5.65 -5.14
C GLN A 14 15.98 -4.36 -5.64
N ASN A 15 15.79 -3.97 -6.90
CA ASN A 15 16.35 -2.73 -7.43
C ASN A 15 15.65 -1.49 -6.85
N ALA A 16 14.33 -1.56 -6.63
CA ALA A 16 13.58 -0.50 -5.96
C ALA A 16 14.05 -0.36 -4.49
N VAL A 17 14.27 -1.48 -3.81
CA VAL A 17 14.84 -1.49 -2.45
C VAL A 17 16.22 -0.82 -2.42
N ALA A 18 17.12 -1.18 -3.33
CA ALA A 18 18.47 -0.60 -3.39
C ALA A 18 18.43 0.92 -3.63
N LEU A 19 17.59 1.37 -4.56
CA LEU A 19 17.39 2.81 -4.83
C LEU A 19 16.80 3.54 -3.63
N ALA A 20 15.82 2.95 -2.96
CA ALA A 20 15.22 3.54 -1.76
C ALA A 20 16.24 3.65 -0.60
N GLN A 21 17.11 2.64 -0.42
CA GLN A 21 18.19 2.68 0.56
C GLN A 21 19.21 3.78 0.25
N GLU A 22 19.61 3.94 -1.01
CA GLU A 22 20.51 5.02 -1.44
C GLU A 22 19.88 6.40 -1.20
N ASN A 23 18.62 6.58 -1.56
CA ASN A 23 17.89 7.83 -1.33
C ASN A 23 17.78 8.16 0.17
N ALA A 24 17.47 7.17 1.01
CA ALA A 24 17.40 7.35 2.45
C ALA A 24 18.76 7.79 3.02
N ALA A 25 19.85 7.14 2.59
CA ALA A 25 21.20 7.49 3.02
C ALA A 25 21.58 8.92 2.60
N ASN A 26 21.32 9.30 1.34
CA ASN A 26 21.61 10.63 0.80
C ASN A 26 20.84 11.75 1.54
N LEU A 27 19.62 11.44 2.00
CA LEU A 27 18.77 12.37 2.74
C LEU A 27 19.02 12.35 4.26
N GLY A 28 19.92 11.49 4.75
CA GLY A 28 20.14 11.28 6.18
C GLY A 28 18.91 10.71 6.90
N PHE A 29 18.07 9.94 6.20
CA PHE A 29 16.84 9.39 6.74
C PHE A 29 17.09 7.98 7.28
N ASN A 30 16.68 7.74 8.53
CA ASN A 30 16.85 6.44 9.16
C ASN A 30 15.54 5.62 8.99
N ALA A 31 15.53 4.71 8.02
CA ALA A 31 14.45 3.77 7.78
C ALA A 31 15.02 2.35 7.59
N ASN A 32 14.28 1.36 8.04
CA ASN A 32 14.59 -0.04 7.80
C ASN A 32 13.97 -0.45 6.46
N ILE A 33 14.77 -0.49 5.39
CA ILE A 33 14.32 -0.73 4.01
C ILE A 33 14.81 -2.09 3.56
N TYR A 34 13.90 -3.00 3.13
CA TYR A 34 14.25 -4.36 2.77
C TYR A 34 13.29 -4.97 1.73
N GLN A 35 13.77 -5.99 1.03
CA GLN A 35 12.95 -6.74 0.08
C GLN A 35 11.95 -7.64 0.82
N SER A 36 10.69 -7.60 0.39
CA SER A 36 9.64 -8.48 0.90
C SER A 36 8.51 -8.66 -0.12
N ASN A 37 7.94 -9.86 -0.16
CA ASN A 37 6.63 -10.06 -0.79
C ASN A 37 5.57 -9.80 0.27
N TRP A 38 5.00 -8.59 0.26
CA TRP A 38 4.13 -8.05 1.29
C TRP A 38 4.75 -8.25 2.68
N PHE A 39 4.11 -8.95 3.59
CA PHE A 39 4.59 -9.15 4.97
C PHE A 39 5.50 -10.37 5.17
N SER A 40 5.88 -11.09 4.10
CA SER A 40 6.59 -12.37 4.20
C SER A 40 7.94 -12.31 4.92
N GLN A 41 8.61 -11.15 4.91
CA GLN A 41 9.89 -10.93 5.60
C GLN A 41 9.75 -10.05 6.86
N VAL A 42 8.53 -9.63 7.19
CA VAL A 42 8.27 -8.87 8.43
C VAL A 42 8.32 -9.81 9.62
N ALA A 43 9.08 -9.44 10.65
CA ALA A 43 9.18 -10.26 11.86
C ALA A 43 7.80 -10.43 12.52
N VAL A 44 7.45 -11.66 12.87
CA VAL A 44 6.11 -12.04 13.36
C VAL A 44 5.66 -11.34 14.65
N ASN A 45 6.60 -10.80 15.42
CA ASN A 45 6.34 -10.07 16.65
C ASN A 45 6.30 -8.53 16.44
N LYS A 46 6.46 -8.07 15.22
CA LYS A 46 6.47 -6.65 14.91
C LYS A 46 5.05 -6.11 14.83
N GLN A 47 4.83 -4.94 15.44
CA GLN A 47 3.54 -4.27 15.43
C GLN A 47 3.72 -2.83 14.94
N PHE A 48 2.83 -2.40 14.05
CA PHE A 48 2.82 -1.06 13.48
C PHE A 48 1.58 -0.29 13.92
N THR A 49 1.74 0.97 14.25
CA THR A 49 0.60 1.88 14.51
C THR A 49 -0.05 2.34 13.21
N ILE A 50 0.72 2.39 12.12
CA ILE A 50 0.25 2.78 10.79
C ILE A 50 0.90 1.86 9.76
N ILE A 51 0.09 1.35 8.85
CA ILE A 51 0.52 0.69 7.62
C ILE A 51 -0.06 1.47 6.44
N VAL A 52 0.79 1.82 5.47
CA VAL A 52 0.39 2.54 4.25
C VAL A 52 0.81 1.72 3.05
N SER A 53 -0.07 1.58 2.07
CA SER A 53 0.24 0.88 0.82
C SER A 53 -0.40 1.57 -0.38
N ASN A 54 0.36 1.61 -1.47
CA ASN A 54 -0.11 1.90 -2.82
C ASN A 54 0.18 0.66 -3.68
N PRO A 55 -0.65 -0.40 -3.59
CA PRO A 55 -0.40 -1.62 -4.32
C PRO A 55 -0.76 -1.47 -5.80
N PRO A 56 -0.33 -2.36 -6.69
CA PRO A 56 -0.87 -2.44 -8.04
C PRO A 56 -2.40 -2.57 -8.00
N TYR A 57 -3.11 -1.75 -8.76
CA TYR A 57 -4.58 -1.74 -8.75
C TYR A 57 -5.24 -1.63 -10.12
N ILE A 58 -4.45 -1.63 -11.22
CA ILE A 58 -5.01 -1.56 -12.57
C ILE A 58 -5.42 -2.96 -13.02
N ASP A 59 -6.63 -3.08 -13.56
CA ASP A 59 -7.09 -4.34 -14.17
C ASP A 59 -6.25 -4.64 -15.42
N LYS A 60 -5.85 -5.90 -15.60
CA LYS A 60 -5.14 -6.35 -16.81
C LYS A 60 -5.89 -6.04 -18.12
N ALA A 61 -7.20 -5.93 -18.06
CA ALA A 61 -8.05 -5.60 -19.19
C ALA A 61 -8.27 -4.09 -19.39
N ASP A 62 -7.67 -3.24 -18.55
CA ASP A 62 -7.85 -1.79 -18.65
C ASP A 62 -7.15 -1.26 -19.92
N PRO A 63 -7.91 -0.60 -20.83
CA PRO A 63 -7.34 -0.08 -22.07
C PRO A 63 -6.32 1.04 -21.87
N HIS A 64 -6.29 1.69 -20.71
CA HIS A 64 -5.36 2.79 -20.41
C HIS A 64 -3.97 2.32 -19.98
N LEU A 65 -3.71 1.01 -19.85
CA LEU A 65 -2.38 0.45 -19.57
C LEU A 65 -1.31 0.81 -20.62
N GLY A 66 -1.70 1.29 -21.80
CA GLY A 66 -0.81 1.71 -22.88
C GLY A 66 -0.67 3.23 -23.02
N GLU A 67 -1.17 4.04 -22.11
CA GLU A 67 -1.25 5.49 -22.27
C GLU A 67 -0.47 6.24 -21.17
N GLY A 68 0.14 7.39 -21.54
CA GLY A 68 0.78 8.31 -20.61
C GLY A 68 2.00 7.75 -19.86
N ASP A 69 2.20 8.20 -18.64
CA ASP A 69 3.35 7.86 -17.80
C ASP A 69 3.38 6.39 -17.36
N VAL A 70 2.22 5.72 -17.39
CA VAL A 70 2.05 4.29 -17.08
C VAL A 70 2.92 3.39 -17.95
N THR A 71 3.23 3.81 -19.19
CA THR A 71 4.07 3.06 -20.13
C THR A 71 5.54 2.93 -19.69
N HIS A 72 5.98 3.75 -18.74
CA HIS A 72 7.35 3.76 -18.22
C HIS A 72 7.52 2.96 -16.93
N GLU A 73 6.42 2.48 -16.33
CA GLU A 73 6.45 1.69 -15.11
C GLU A 73 6.41 0.18 -15.39
N PRO A 74 7.07 -0.65 -14.57
CA PRO A 74 6.96 -2.10 -14.71
C PRO A 74 5.49 -2.56 -14.54
N LEU A 75 5.00 -3.42 -15.42
CA LEU A 75 3.63 -3.96 -15.33
C LEU A 75 3.33 -4.60 -13.97
N SER A 76 4.34 -5.19 -13.32
CA SER A 76 4.22 -5.76 -11.99
C SER A 76 3.95 -4.73 -10.88
N ALA A 77 4.21 -3.45 -11.13
CA ALA A 77 3.91 -2.36 -10.20
C ALA A 77 2.54 -1.72 -10.47
N LEU A 78 1.89 -2.08 -11.57
CA LEU A 78 0.66 -1.45 -12.04
C LEU A 78 -0.55 -2.38 -11.98
N VAL A 79 -0.35 -3.65 -12.37
CA VAL A 79 -1.45 -4.57 -12.70
C VAL A 79 -1.70 -5.57 -11.59
N ALA A 80 -2.96 -5.68 -11.19
CA ALA A 80 -3.44 -6.72 -10.27
C ALA A 80 -4.57 -7.54 -10.88
N ASP A 81 -4.69 -8.79 -10.44
CA ASP A 81 -5.81 -9.67 -10.79
C ASP A 81 -7.11 -9.27 -10.07
N ASN A 82 -8.20 -9.94 -10.39
CA ASN A 82 -9.50 -9.72 -9.75
C ASN A 82 -9.97 -8.25 -9.85
N LYS A 83 -9.92 -7.69 -11.06
CA LYS A 83 -10.27 -6.28 -11.33
C LYS A 83 -9.45 -5.30 -10.47
N GLY A 84 -8.16 -5.57 -10.30
CA GLY A 84 -7.28 -4.75 -9.52
C GLY A 84 -7.41 -4.91 -7.99
N MET A 85 -8.17 -5.91 -7.49
CA MET A 85 -8.44 -6.05 -6.05
C MET A 85 -7.57 -7.09 -5.34
N SER A 86 -6.82 -7.93 -6.07
CA SER A 86 -6.08 -9.05 -5.48
C SER A 86 -5.11 -8.64 -4.37
N ASP A 87 -4.35 -7.58 -4.62
CA ASP A 87 -3.32 -7.13 -3.68
C ASP A 87 -3.91 -6.43 -2.45
N PHE A 88 -5.01 -5.68 -2.62
CA PHE A 88 -5.77 -5.14 -1.48
C PHE A 88 -6.26 -6.25 -0.54
N ILE A 89 -6.76 -7.37 -1.10
CA ILE A 89 -7.25 -8.50 -0.30
C ILE A 89 -6.10 -9.12 0.50
N ILE A 90 -4.96 -9.38 -0.14
CA ILE A 90 -3.78 -9.97 0.50
C ILE A 90 -3.28 -9.05 1.62
N ILE A 91 -3.06 -7.78 1.32
CA ILE A 91 -2.51 -6.82 2.27
C ILE A 91 -3.47 -6.60 3.43
N ALA A 92 -4.76 -6.34 3.18
CA ALA A 92 -5.74 -6.09 4.23
C ALA A 92 -5.90 -7.29 5.17
N THR A 93 -5.83 -8.51 4.64
CA THR A 93 -5.91 -9.73 5.45
C THR A 93 -4.69 -9.86 6.35
N GLN A 94 -3.48 -9.76 5.77
CA GLN A 94 -2.23 -9.95 6.52
C GLN A 94 -1.94 -8.79 7.48
N ALA A 95 -2.27 -7.54 7.11
CA ALA A 95 -2.01 -6.37 7.94
C ALA A 95 -2.64 -6.47 9.34
N LYS A 96 -3.72 -7.24 9.51
CA LYS A 96 -4.33 -7.45 10.83
C LYS A 96 -3.38 -8.11 11.83
N ASP A 97 -2.47 -8.94 11.38
CA ASP A 97 -1.50 -9.59 12.25
C ASP A 97 -0.36 -8.65 12.67
N PHE A 98 -0.11 -7.63 11.85
CA PHE A 98 0.98 -6.67 12.04
C PHE A 98 0.53 -5.28 12.53
N LEU A 99 -0.75 -4.99 12.58
CA LEU A 99 -1.24 -3.74 13.17
C LEU A 99 -1.32 -3.87 14.70
N ALA A 100 -0.87 -2.86 15.40
CA ALA A 100 -1.12 -2.70 16.83
C ALA A 100 -2.64 -2.54 17.10
N ASN A 101 -3.05 -2.66 18.36
CA ASN A 101 -4.42 -2.32 18.75
C ASN A 101 -4.72 -0.85 18.38
N ASN A 102 -5.85 -0.61 17.73
CA ASN A 102 -6.23 0.68 17.15
C ASN A 102 -5.27 1.19 16.06
N GLY A 103 -4.41 0.35 15.50
CA GLY A 103 -3.56 0.69 14.36
C GLY A 103 -4.37 0.93 13.09
N MET A 104 -3.85 1.71 12.18
CA MET A 104 -4.53 2.18 10.97
C MET A 104 -3.89 1.58 9.72
N LEU A 105 -4.72 1.10 8.81
CA LEU A 105 -4.33 0.70 7.46
C LEU A 105 -4.84 1.73 6.45
N TYR A 106 -3.94 2.24 5.60
CA TYR A 106 -4.24 3.18 4.53
C TYR A 106 -3.91 2.57 3.18
N PHE A 107 -4.84 2.69 2.24
CA PHE A 107 -4.66 2.31 0.85
C PHE A 107 -4.85 3.50 -0.08
N GLU A 108 -3.89 3.74 -0.97
CA GLU A 108 -4.15 4.48 -2.20
C GLU A 108 -4.76 3.51 -3.22
N HIS A 109 -5.72 3.99 -4.03
CA HIS A 109 -6.44 3.19 -5.01
C HIS A 109 -6.93 4.03 -6.21
N GLY A 110 -7.37 3.38 -7.27
CA GLY A 110 -8.02 4.02 -8.41
C GLY A 110 -9.33 4.72 -8.01
N TYR A 111 -9.68 5.79 -8.72
CA TYR A 111 -10.82 6.65 -8.40
C TYR A 111 -12.18 5.92 -8.34
N ASN A 112 -12.29 4.77 -8.97
CA ASN A 112 -13.50 3.93 -9.01
C ASN A 112 -13.44 2.73 -8.03
N GLN A 113 -12.38 2.63 -7.22
CA GLN A 113 -12.16 1.49 -6.31
C GLN A 113 -12.47 1.78 -4.85
N GLY A 114 -12.83 3.00 -4.48
CA GLY A 114 -13.10 3.37 -3.09
C GLY A 114 -14.19 2.51 -2.44
N GLN A 115 -15.33 2.28 -3.13
CA GLN A 115 -16.40 1.44 -2.60
C GLN A 115 -15.94 -0.03 -2.41
N PRO A 116 -15.34 -0.72 -3.40
CA PRO A 116 -14.81 -2.07 -3.22
C PRO A 116 -13.80 -2.18 -2.06
N VAL A 117 -12.93 -1.19 -1.88
CA VAL A 117 -11.95 -1.20 -0.78
C VAL A 117 -12.64 -1.02 0.58
N ARG A 118 -13.64 -0.13 0.71
CA ARG A 118 -14.44 0.00 1.94
C ARG A 118 -15.16 -1.31 2.29
N GLU A 119 -15.79 -1.95 1.30
CA GLU A 119 -16.49 -3.24 1.48
C GLU A 119 -15.52 -4.34 1.93
N LEU A 120 -14.33 -4.41 1.32
CA LEU A 120 -13.27 -5.33 1.73
C LEU A 120 -12.87 -5.11 3.19
N LEU A 121 -12.51 -3.87 3.57
CA LEU A 121 -12.10 -3.55 4.94
C LEU A 121 -13.21 -3.87 5.95
N SER A 122 -14.47 -3.54 5.63
CA SER A 122 -15.63 -3.86 6.47
C SER A 122 -15.81 -5.37 6.66
N SER A 123 -15.70 -6.15 5.57
CA SER A 123 -15.83 -7.60 5.62
C SER A 123 -14.75 -8.28 6.47
N LEU A 124 -13.57 -7.67 6.53
CA LEU A 124 -12.46 -8.11 7.37
C LEU A 124 -12.54 -7.58 8.82
N GLY A 125 -13.57 -6.80 9.15
CA GLY A 125 -13.82 -6.31 10.51
C GLY A 125 -12.99 -5.09 10.92
N TYR A 126 -12.45 -4.33 9.96
CA TYR A 126 -11.90 -3.00 10.23
C TYR A 126 -13.03 -2.05 10.63
N GLN A 127 -12.73 -1.10 11.52
CA GLN A 127 -13.65 -0.09 12.03
C GLN A 127 -13.24 1.31 11.51
N ASN A 128 -14.12 2.30 11.71
CA ASN A 128 -13.83 3.69 11.37
C ASN A 128 -13.30 3.86 9.94
N ILE A 129 -13.99 3.19 9.00
CA ILE A 129 -13.58 3.18 7.59
C ILE A 129 -14.02 4.47 6.92
N GLU A 130 -13.06 5.20 6.35
CA GLU A 130 -13.29 6.45 5.65
C GLU A 130 -12.53 6.49 4.33
N THR A 131 -12.98 7.35 3.41
CA THR A 131 -12.30 7.62 2.13
C THR A 131 -12.05 9.11 1.98
N VAL A 132 -10.83 9.46 1.59
CA VAL A 132 -10.39 10.84 1.32
C VAL A 132 -10.30 11.06 -0.17
N LEU A 133 -10.74 12.24 -0.59
CA LEU A 133 -10.68 12.68 -1.99
C LEU A 133 -9.31 13.32 -2.29
N ASP A 134 -8.88 13.20 -3.54
CA ASP A 134 -7.76 13.99 -4.06
C ASP A 134 -8.18 15.46 -4.36
N TYR A 135 -7.22 16.27 -4.81
CA TYR A 135 -7.48 17.68 -5.13
C TYR A 135 -8.45 17.88 -6.32
N ASN A 136 -8.70 16.85 -7.12
CA ASN A 136 -9.67 16.86 -8.21
C ASN A 136 -11.06 16.38 -7.77
N GLY A 137 -11.23 16.00 -6.51
CA GLY A 137 -12.49 15.51 -5.95
C GLY A 137 -12.75 14.01 -6.21
N HIS A 138 -11.75 13.26 -6.62
CA HIS A 138 -11.87 11.81 -6.82
C HIS A 138 -11.50 11.05 -5.56
N GLU A 139 -12.20 9.97 -5.26
CA GLU A 139 -11.82 9.02 -4.20
C GLU A 139 -10.40 8.48 -4.46
N ARG A 140 -9.50 8.60 -3.50
CA ARG A 140 -8.09 8.24 -3.69
C ARG A 140 -7.46 7.45 -2.55
N VAL A 141 -7.82 7.74 -1.31
CA VAL A 141 -7.26 7.04 -0.16
C VAL A 141 -8.39 6.53 0.72
N THR A 142 -8.44 5.21 0.93
CA THR A 142 -9.35 4.59 1.89
C THR A 142 -8.55 4.01 3.06
N PHE A 143 -9.02 4.22 4.26
CA PHE A 143 -8.38 3.69 5.46
C PHE A 143 -9.39 3.08 6.42
N GLY A 144 -8.88 2.23 7.33
CA GLY A 144 -9.65 1.61 8.39
C GLY A 144 -8.79 1.28 9.59
N GLN A 145 -9.42 1.19 10.76
CA GLN A 145 -8.80 0.88 12.04
C GLN A 145 -8.97 -0.61 12.37
N ARG A 146 -7.89 -1.24 12.88
CA ARG A 146 -7.93 -2.61 13.40
C ARG A 146 -8.77 -2.72 14.67
#